data_8585bc0d4b4da6a9a3b6cecc7c9a01db
#
_entry.id   8585bc0d4b4da6a9a3b6cecc7c9a01db
#
_cell.length_a   1.000
_cell.length_b   1.000
_cell.length_c   1.000
_cell.angle_alpha   90.00
_cell.angle_beta   90.00
_cell.angle_gamma   90.00
#
_symmetry.space_group_name_H-M   'P 1'
#
loop_
_entity.id
_entity.type
_entity.pdbx_description
1 polymer ?
#
loop_
_entity_poly.entity_id
_entity_poly.type
_entity_poly.pdbx_seq_one_letter_code
_entity_poly.pdbx_strand_id
1 'polypeptide(L)'
;LALEQVQGTEAMAFVAEANRKSPGALTTDARYEPFREQAQAILTATDRIPGVSALGEGLGNSWPDGTNPKGVWRRTSLDSYRTATPQWETLLDIDALAKAEGRDWVFKGSSCLQPDETRCLINLSDGGKDAVRVREFDTTTKSFVAGGFDLPEGKHRISWLDADTLLVATDFGDGTMTESGYPFIIKALKR
;
A
#
# COMPACT_ATOMS: atom_id res chain seq x y z
N LEU A 1 20.90 15.14 18.66
CA LEU A 1 20.06 15.21 19.86
C LEU A 1 19.62 13.78 20.23
N ALA A 2 19.54 13.45 21.54
CA ALA A 2 19.34 12.08 22.02
C ALA A 2 18.04 11.43 21.46
N LEU A 3 16.98 12.22 21.25
CA LEU A 3 15.70 11.72 20.72
C LEU A 3 15.66 11.56 19.19
N GLU A 4 16.70 11.96 18.47
CA GLU A 4 16.78 11.81 17.00
C GLU A 4 17.39 10.47 16.57
N GLN A 5 17.97 9.74 17.51
CA GLN A 5 18.50 8.41 17.25
C GLN A 5 17.37 7.39 17.17
N VAL A 6 17.08 6.87 15.97
CA VAL A 6 15.94 5.99 15.68
C VAL A 6 15.83 4.78 16.62
N GLN A 7 16.97 4.18 17.00
CA GLN A 7 17.04 3.05 17.93
C GLN A 7 17.82 3.41 19.20
N GLY A 8 17.97 4.70 19.50
CA GLY A 8 18.68 5.17 20.70
C GLY A 8 17.97 4.77 21.99
N THR A 9 18.72 4.33 23.00
CA THR A 9 18.15 3.89 24.28
C THR A 9 17.25 4.94 24.94
N GLU A 10 17.68 6.21 24.93
CA GLU A 10 16.89 7.32 25.49
C GLU A 10 15.62 7.61 24.67
N ALA A 11 15.72 7.58 23.33
CA ALA A 11 14.57 7.77 22.46
C ALA A 11 13.54 6.67 22.66
N MET A 12 13.95 5.41 22.70
CA MET A 12 13.07 4.26 22.93
C MET A 12 12.46 4.27 24.33
N ALA A 13 13.20 4.67 25.37
CA ALA A 13 12.68 4.83 26.71
C ALA A 13 11.63 5.94 26.79
N PHE A 14 11.86 7.07 26.13
CA PHE A 14 10.87 8.15 26.03
C PHE A 14 9.58 7.70 25.35
N VAL A 15 9.68 6.99 24.21
CA VAL A 15 8.52 6.44 23.49
C VAL A 15 7.76 5.44 24.35
N ALA A 16 8.46 4.53 25.04
CA ALA A 16 7.83 3.55 25.92
C ALA A 16 7.04 4.21 27.06
N GLU A 17 7.62 5.25 27.69
CA GLU A 17 6.96 5.99 28.77
C GLU A 17 5.77 6.82 28.25
N ALA A 18 5.89 7.47 27.10
CA ALA A 18 4.80 8.17 26.46
C ALA A 18 3.64 7.22 26.11
N ASN A 19 3.95 6.07 25.54
CA ASN A 19 2.95 5.03 25.20
C ASN A 19 2.26 4.43 26.44
N ARG A 20 2.94 4.40 27.58
CA ARG A 20 2.34 3.97 28.84
C ARG A 20 1.35 4.98 29.40
N LYS A 21 1.65 6.27 29.28
CA LYS A 21 0.84 7.36 29.85
C LYS A 21 -0.31 7.80 28.95
N SER A 22 -0.07 7.94 27.65
CA SER A 22 -1.03 8.54 26.70
C SER A 22 -2.37 7.79 26.63
N PRO A 23 -2.43 6.45 26.53
CA PRO A 23 -3.70 5.74 26.52
C PRO A 23 -4.54 6.05 27.75
N GLY A 24 -3.94 5.99 28.96
CA GLY A 24 -4.66 6.27 30.20
C GLY A 24 -5.21 7.70 30.27
N ALA A 25 -4.48 8.68 29.73
CA ALA A 25 -4.93 10.07 29.70
C ALA A 25 -6.05 10.32 28.66
N LEU A 26 -5.99 9.65 27.50
CA LEU A 26 -6.92 9.87 26.39
C LEU A 26 -8.20 9.04 26.52
N THR A 27 -8.07 7.75 26.90
CA THR A 27 -9.20 6.81 26.93
C THR A 27 -10.10 6.98 28.18
N THR A 28 -9.67 7.72 29.18
CA THR A 28 -10.50 8.04 30.38
C THR A 28 -11.43 9.24 30.17
N ASP A 29 -11.27 10.00 29.09
CA ASP A 29 -12.20 11.08 28.75
C ASP A 29 -13.55 10.48 28.33
N ALA A 30 -14.64 11.01 28.88
CA ALA A 30 -15.99 10.50 28.63
C ALA A 30 -16.41 10.58 27.14
N ARG A 31 -15.73 11.39 26.34
CA ARG A 31 -15.96 11.52 24.88
C ARG A 31 -15.26 10.43 24.07
N TYR A 32 -14.28 9.72 24.64
CA TYR A 32 -13.47 8.76 23.89
C TYR A 32 -14.32 7.63 23.30
N GLU A 33 -15.09 6.93 24.14
CA GLU A 33 -15.90 5.79 23.66
C GLU A 33 -16.98 6.20 22.64
N PRO A 34 -17.75 7.29 22.85
CA PRO A 34 -18.68 7.76 21.80
C PRO A 34 -18.00 8.08 20.48
N PHE A 35 -16.82 8.72 20.48
CA PHE A 35 -16.07 9.00 19.24
C PHE A 35 -15.51 7.74 18.59
N ARG A 36 -15.00 6.81 19.38
CA ARG A 36 -14.50 5.52 18.89
C ARG A 36 -15.64 4.72 18.21
N GLU A 37 -16.81 4.65 18.83
CA GLU A 37 -17.98 3.96 18.28
C GLU A 37 -18.47 4.62 16.99
N GLN A 38 -18.55 5.94 16.94
CA GLN A 38 -18.92 6.68 15.72
C GLN A 38 -17.89 6.45 14.60
N ALA A 39 -16.60 6.55 14.90
CA ALA A 39 -15.53 6.28 13.92
C ALA A 39 -15.62 4.84 13.40
N GLN A 40 -15.83 3.87 14.28
CA GLN A 40 -16.00 2.48 13.90
C GLN A 40 -17.21 2.28 12.98
N ALA A 41 -18.37 2.86 13.33
CA ALA A 41 -19.59 2.78 12.52
C ALA A 41 -19.37 3.34 11.10
N ILE A 42 -18.67 4.50 10.99
CA ILE A 42 -18.34 5.10 9.69
C ILE A 42 -17.37 4.21 8.90
N LEU A 43 -16.32 3.71 9.54
CA LEU A 43 -15.30 2.90 8.88
C LEU A 43 -15.83 1.53 8.42
N THR A 44 -16.80 0.99 9.13
CA THR A 44 -17.42 -0.31 8.81
C THR A 44 -18.73 -0.18 8.03
N ALA A 45 -19.15 1.05 7.65
CA ALA A 45 -20.37 1.27 6.88
C ALA A 45 -20.32 0.53 5.54
N THR A 46 -21.44 -0.11 5.17
CA THR A 46 -21.59 -0.92 3.94
C THR A 46 -22.23 -0.15 2.79
N ASP A 47 -22.74 1.05 3.05
CA ASP A 47 -23.43 1.94 2.11
C ASP A 47 -22.47 2.95 1.45
N ARG A 48 -21.15 2.79 1.64
CA ARG A 48 -20.14 3.66 1.04
C ARG A 48 -20.12 3.52 -0.48
N ILE A 49 -20.08 4.66 -1.18
CA ILE A 49 -19.85 4.68 -2.63
C ILE A 49 -18.37 4.39 -2.87
N PRO A 50 -18.02 3.34 -3.64
CA PRO A 50 -16.62 3.04 -3.93
C PRO A 50 -15.98 4.15 -4.78
N GLY A 51 -14.96 4.85 -4.24
CA GLY A 51 -14.10 5.70 -5.06
C GLY A 51 -13.31 4.83 -6.05
N VAL A 52 -13.13 5.31 -7.27
CA VAL A 52 -12.46 4.58 -8.34
C VAL A 52 -11.49 5.46 -9.11
N SER A 53 -10.52 4.85 -9.78
CA SER A 53 -9.64 5.45 -10.80
C SER A 53 -9.69 4.63 -12.08
N ALA A 54 -9.27 5.21 -13.20
CA ALA A 54 -9.13 4.46 -14.44
C ALA A 54 -8.14 3.30 -14.27
N LEU A 55 -8.45 2.15 -14.88
CA LEU A 55 -7.60 0.97 -14.93
C LEU A 55 -7.90 0.19 -16.23
N GLY A 56 -7.02 0.31 -17.21
CA GLY A 56 -7.25 -0.17 -18.57
C GLY A 56 -8.51 0.46 -19.16
N GLU A 57 -9.36 -0.34 -19.76
CA GLU A 57 -10.67 0.11 -20.31
C GLU A 57 -11.77 0.27 -19.24
N GLY A 58 -11.44 0.05 -17.97
CA GLY A 58 -12.39 0.05 -16.86
C GLY A 58 -12.00 0.96 -15.71
N LEU A 59 -12.53 0.63 -14.57
CA LEU A 59 -12.34 1.34 -13.30
C LEU A 59 -11.83 0.37 -12.25
N GLY A 60 -10.85 0.81 -11.46
CA GLY A 60 -10.28 0.00 -10.39
C GLY A 60 -10.26 0.72 -9.04
N ASN A 61 -10.22 -0.06 -7.98
CA ASN A 61 -9.94 0.43 -6.63
C ASN A 61 -9.35 -0.65 -5.73
N SER A 62 -8.84 -0.24 -4.58
CA SER A 62 -8.59 -1.11 -3.44
C SER A 62 -9.76 -0.96 -2.47
N TRP A 63 -10.34 -2.10 -2.04
CA TRP A 63 -11.55 -2.09 -1.23
C TRP A 63 -11.44 -3.04 -0.04
N PRO A 64 -11.30 -2.51 1.18
CA PRO A 64 -11.42 -3.31 2.39
C PRO A 64 -12.90 -3.48 2.77
N ASP A 65 -13.25 -4.68 3.22
CA ASP A 65 -14.58 -5.02 3.73
C ASP A 65 -14.51 -5.99 4.91
N GLY A 66 -15.67 -6.46 5.40
CA GLY A 66 -15.72 -7.38 6.54
C GLY A 66 -15.11 -8.77 6.26
N THR A 67 -15.02 -9.18 5.00
CA THR A 67 -14.39 -10.45 4.58
C THR A 67 -12.90 -10.27 4.30
N ASN A 68 -12.53 -9.14 3.73
CA ASN A 68 -11.17 -8.81 3.34
C ASN A 68 -10.72 -7.52 4.06
N PRO A 69 -10.34 -7.57 5.35
CA PRO A 69 -9.96 -6.39 6.12
C PRO A 69 -8.70 -5.70 5.59
N LYS A 70 -7.78 -6.42 4.92
CA LYS A 70 -6.62 -5.85 4.22
C LYS A 70 -7.00 -5.32 2.83
N GLY A 71 -8.15 -5.72 2.33
CA GLY A 71 -8.75 -5.29 1.08
C GLY A 71 -8.43 -6.16 -0.11
N VAL A 72 -9.20 -5.93 -1.15
CA VAL A 72 -9.00 -6.50 -2.48
C VAL A 72 -8.70 -5.40 -3.48
N TRP A 73 -7.70 -5.58 -4.33
CA TRP A 73 -7.56 -4.77 -5.53
C TRP A 73 -8.45 -5.37 -6.61
N ARG A 74 -9.39 -4.59 -7.13
CA ARG A 74 -10.46 -5.05 -8.02
C ARG A 74 -10.76 -4.07 -9.12
N ARG A 75 -11.41 -4.53 -10.18
CA ARG A 75 -11.86 -3.71 -11.30
C ARG A 75 -13.29 -3.98 -11.68
N THR A 76 -13.90 -3.03 -12.41
CA THR A 76 -15.24 -3.14 -13.01
C THR A 76 -15.28 -2.32 -14.31
N SER A 77 -16.27 -2.57 -15.18
CA SER A 77 -16.52 -1.72 -16.32
C SER A 77 -17.24 -0.43 -15.92
N LEU A 78 -17.12 0.63 -16.73
CA LEU A 78 -17.85 1.88 -16.50
C LEU A 78 -19.36 1.67 -16.49
N ASP A 79 -19.88 0.82 -17.38
CA ASP A 79 -21.31 0.53 -17.45
C ASP A 79 -21.80 -0.19 -16.19
N SER A 80 -21.05 -1.16 -15.71
CA SER A 80 -21.34 -1.84 -14.45
C SER A 80 -21.29 -0.88 -13.26
N TYR A 81 -20.27 -0.01 -13.20
CA TYR A 81 -20.11 0.96 -12.10
C TYR A 81 -21.29 1.94 -11.99
N ARG A 82 -21.95 2.27 -13.09
CA ARG A 82 -23.14 3.15 -13.10
C ARG A 82 -24.41 2.49 -12.59
N THR A 83 -24.39 1.19 -12.34
CA THR A 83 -25.55 0.47 -11.78
C THR A 83 -25.61 0.58 -10.26
N ALA A 84 -26.75 0.28 -9.67
CA ALA A 84 -26.92 0.23 -8.21
C ALA A 84 -26.08 -0.90 -7.55
N THR A 85 -25.74 -1.94 -8.33
CA THR A 85 -25.00 -3.13 -7.85
C THR A 85 -23.86 -3.46 -8.81
N PRO A 86 -22.76 -2.69 -8.80
CA PRO A 86 -21.62 -2.94 -9.68
C PRO A 86 -21.03 -4.33 -9.49
N GLN A 87 -20.72 -4.99 -10.61
CA GLN A 87 -20.04 -6.29 -10.60
C GLN A 87 -18.52 -6.04 -10.59
N TRP A 88 -17.87 -6.54 -9.55
CA TRP A 88 -16.42 -6.38 -9.34
C TRP A 88 -15.66 -7.66 -9.64
N GLU A 89 -14.59 -7.53 -10.39
CA GLU A 89 -13.60 -8.58 -10.61
C GLU A 89 -12.41 -8.36 -9.68
N THR A 90 -12.13 -9.32 -8.79
CA THR A 90 -10.93 -9.27 -7.95
C THR A 90 -9.69 -9.59 -8.81
N LEU A 91 -8.73 -8.69 -8.77
CA LEU A 91 -7.40 -8.85 -9.36
C LEU A 91 -6.42 -9.45 -8.35
N LEU A 92 -6.38 -8.88 -7.15
CA LEU A 92 -5.48 -9.32 -6.07
C LEU A 92 -6.18 -9.24 -4.72
N ASP A 93 -6.23 -10.36 -4.02
CA ASP A 93 -6.69 -10.47 -2.64
C ASP A 93 -5.49 -10.31 -1.70
N ILE A 94 -5.46 -9.21 -0.93
CA ILE A 94 -4.33 -8.88 -0.05
C ILE A 94 -4.33 -9.75 1.21
N ASP A 95 -5.49 -10.16 1.71
CA ASP A 95 -5.61 -11.06 2.86
C ASP A 95 -5.09 -12.46 2.51
N ALA A 96 -5.48 -12.98 1.33
CA ALA A 96 -5.00 -14.26 0.84
C ALA A 96 -3.49 -14.24 0.60
N LEU A 97 -2.95 -13.17 -0.01
CA LEU A 97 -1.53 -12.98 -0.25
C LEU A 97 -0.76 -12.92 1.09
N ALA A 98 -1.22 -12.12 2.03
CA ALA A 98 -0.62 -11.97 3.36
C ALA A 98 -0.53 -13.31 4.09
N LYS A 99 -1.61 -14.09 4.05
CA LYS A 99 -1.67 -15.43 4.63
C LYS A 99 -0.71 -16.40 3.94
N ALA A 100 -0.66 -16.40 2.61
CA ALA A 100 0.18 -17.32 1.84
C ALA A 100 1.68 -17.05 2.07
N GLU A 101 2.07 -15.79 2.22
CA GLU A 101 3.47 -15.38 2.37
C GLU A 101 3.90 -15.19 3.84
N GLY A 102 2.97 -15.31 4.81
CA GLY A 102 3.25 -15.09 6.24
C GLY A 102 3.71 -13.66 6.54
N ARG A 103 3.13 -12.66 5.85
CA ARG A 103 3.48 -11.24 5.94
C ARG A 103 2.27 -10.40 6.29
N ASP A 104 2.52 -9.23 6.88
CA ASP A 104 1.46 -8.26 7.17
C ASP A 104 1.29 -7.24 6.03
N TRP A 105 0.95 -7.76 4.83
CA TRP A 105 0.86 -6.93 3.64
C TRP A 105 -0.23 -5.87 3.73
N VAL A 106 0.15 -4.64 3.37
CA VAL A 106 -0.73 -3.49 3.14
C VAL A 106 -0.52 -3.02 1.70
N PHE A 107 -1.59 -2.93 0.93
CA PHE A 107 -1.55 -2.41 -0.44
C PHE A 107 -1.32 -0.89 -0.42
N LYS A 108 -0.24 -0.44 -1.05
CA LYS A 108 0.15 0.99 -1.13
C LYS A 108 -0.07 1.57 -2.52
N GLY A 109 -0.78 0.86 -3.39
CA GLY A 109 -1.13 1.30 -4.72
C GLY A 109 -0.45 0.52 -5.83
N SER A 110 -0.78 0.88 -7.04
CA SER A 110 -0.26 0.29 -8.27
C SER A 110 0.13 1.37 -9.27
N SER A 111 1.10 1.05 -10.14
CA SER A 111 1.48 1.87 -11.30
C SER A 111 1.52 0.97 -12.51
N CYS A 112 0.62 1.20 -13.47
CA CYS A 112 0.45 0.34 -14.62
C CYS A 112 1.11 0.91 -15.87
N LEU A 113 1.65 0.04 -16.72
CA LEU A 113 2.28 0.39 -17.99
C LEU A 113 1.20 0.80 -19.00
N GLN A 114 1.32 2.01 -19.49
CA GLN A 114 0.44 2.54 -20.55
C GLN A 114 0.78 1.94 -21.92
N PRO A 115 -0.17 1.84 -22.89
CA PRO A 115 -1.56 2.28 -22.75
C PRO A 115 -2.51 1.19 -22.18
N ASP A 116 -2.14 -0.09 -22.24
CA ASP A 116 -3.06 -1.22 -22.01
C ASP A 116 -3.31 -1.51 -20.53
N GLU A 117 -2.43 -1.02 -19.64
CA GLU A 117 -2.47 -1.23 -18.18
C GLU A 117 -2.64 -2.70 -17.75
N THR A 118 -2.17 -3.64 -18.59
CA THR A 118 -2.17 -5.08 -18.28
C THR A 118 -1.01 -5.47 -17.35
N ARG A 119 0.08 -4.71 -17.36
CA ARG A 119 1.25 -4.90 -16.49
C ARG A 119 1.33 -3.78 -15.48
N CYS A 120 1.35 -4.12 -14.20
CA CYS A 120 1.35 -3.17 -13.11
C CYS A 120 2.45 -3.48 -12.09
N LEU A 121 3.06 -2.45 -11.54
CA LEU A 121 3.90 -2.55 -10.35
C LEU A 121 3.03 -2.40 -9.12
N ILE A 122 2.98 -3.40 -8.28
CA ILE A 122 2.22 -3.41 -7.04
C ILE A 122 3.14 -3.07 -5.88
N ASN A 123 2.80 -2.03 -5.12
CA ASN A 123 3.51 -1.61 -3.92
C ASN A 123 2.88 -2.27 -2.69
N LEU A 124 3.65 -3.11 -2.01
CA LEU A 124 3.25 -3.86 -0.81
C LEU A 124 4.14 -3.45 0.37
N SER A 125 3.52 -2.93 1.43
CA SER A 125 4.22 -2.60 2.68
C SER A 125 3.97 -3.66 3.73
N ASP A 126 5.01 -4.15 4.38
CA ASP A 126 4.89 -5.06 5.51
C ASP A 126 4.61 -4.27 6.79
N GLY A 127 3.40 -4.39 7.35
CA GLY A 127 2.95 -3.62 8.52
C GLY A 127 2.63 -2.14 8.25
N GLY A 128 2.50 -1.71 6.98
CA GLY A 128 2.03 -0.36 6.63
C GLY A 128 3.07 0.76 6.71
N LYS A 129 4.36 0.45 6.88
CA LYS A 129 5.47 1.43 6.91
C LYS A 129 5.68 2.13 5.55
N ASP A 130 6.57 3.13 5.50
CA ASP A 130 6.91 3.86 4.27
C ASP A 130 7.67 3.02 3.24
N ALA A 131 8.42 2.03 3.70
CA ALA A 131 9.11 1.11 2.83
C ALA A 131 8.14 0.13 2.19
N VAL A 132 8.34 -0.17 0.91
CA VAL A 132 7.51 -1.08 0.13
C VAL A 132 8.38 -2.09 -0.62
N ARG A 133 7.88 -3.30 -0.78
CA ARG A 133 8.32 -4.21 -1.84
C ARG A 133 7.51 -3.93 -3.09
N VAL A 134 8.15 -3.89 -4.24
CA VAL A 134 7.47 -3.64 -5.51
C VAL A 134 7.56 -4.87 -6.37
N ARG A 135 6.41 -5.35 -6.85
CA ARG A 135 6.34 -6.59 -7.67
C ARG A 135 5.51 -6.35 -8.92
N GLU A 136 6.01 -6.86 -10.03
CA GLU A 136 5.26 -6.84 -11.29
C GLU A 136 4.10 -7.84 -11.26
N PHE A 137 2.94 -7.37 -11.67
CA PHE A 137 1.68 -8.12 -11.69
C PHE A 137 1.02 -8.00 -13.06
N ASP A 138 0.48 -9.09 -13.55
CA ASP A 138 -0.30 -9.15 -14.78
C ASP A 138 -1.80 -9.19 -14.43
N THR A 139 -2.55 -8.16 -14.86
CA THR A 139 -3.97 -8.03 -14.57
C THR A 139 -4.84 -8.99 -15.39
N THR A 140 -4.31 -9.56 -16.46
CA THR A 140 -5.00 -10.55 -17.31
C THR A 140 -4.95 -11.93 -16.66
N THR A 141 -3.76 -12.36 -16.25
CA THR A 141 -3.56 -13.65 -15.57
C THR A 141 -3.85 -13.58 -14.07
N LYS A 142 -3.98 -12.34 -13.52
CA LYS A 142 -4.20 -12.06 -12.09
C LYS A 142 -3.12 -12.69 -11.20
N SER A 143 -1.88 -12.58 -11.62
CA SER A 143 -0.75 -13.18 -10.93
C SER A 143 0.51 -12.33 -11.02
N PHE A 144 1.40 -12.49 -10.06
CA PHE A 144 2.73 -11.91 -10.16
C PHE A 144 3.51 -12.56 -11.30
N VAL A 145 4.23 -11.71 -12.06
CA VAL A 145 4.97 -12.15 -13.25
C VAL A 145 6.22 -12.91 -12.82
N ALA A 146 6.32 -14.17 -13.26
CA ALA A 146 7.54 -14.96 -13.02
C ALA A 146 8.73 -14.33 -13.76
N GLY A 147 9.81 -14.01 -13.02
CA GLY A 147 10.96 -13.29 -13.57
C GLY A 147 10.67 -11.81 -13.93
N GLY A 148 9.52 -11.28 -13.52
CA GLY A 148 9.18 -9.87 -13.65
C GLY A 148 9.97 -8.97 -12.70
N PHE A 149 9.70 -7.67 -12.74
CA PHE A 149 10.33 -6.75 -11.82
C PHE A 149 9.92 -7.05 -10.37
N ASP A 150 10.92 -7.20 -9.51
CA ASP A 150 10.76 -7.44 -8.07
C ASP A 150 11.85 -6.66 -7.32
N LEU A 151 11.46 -5.54 -6.71
CA LEU A 151 12.37 -4.73 -5.89
C LEU A 151 12.15 -5.07 -4.42
N PRO A 152 13.23 -5.35 -3.67
CA PRO A 152 13.13 -5.65 -2.25
C PRO A 152 12.55 -4.47 -1.46
N GLU A 153 12.18 -4.72 -0.19
CA GLU A 153 11.66 -3.67 0.68
C GLU A 153 12.63 -2.47 0.76
N GLY A 154 12.10 -1.30 0.47
CA GLY A 154 12.85 -0.05 0.49
C GLY A 154 11.95 1.15 0.21
N LYS A 155 12.52 2.35 0.35
CA LYS A 155 11.86 3.57 -0.13
C LYS A 155 12.22 3.75 -1.60
N HIS A 156 11.22 3.59 -2.46
CA HIS A 156 11.41 3.64 -3.91
C HIS A 156 10.63 4.80 -4.54
N ARG A 157 11.18 5.32 -5.65
CA ARG A 157 10.43 6.08 -6.66
C ARG A 157 10.60 5.35 -7.97
N ILE A 158 9.50 4.91 -8.58
CA ILE A 158 9.52 4.01 -9.72
C ILE A 158 8.55 4.49 -10.78
N SER A 159 8.98 4.43 -12.03
CA SER A 159 8.14 4.69 -13.19
C SER A 159 8.51 3.73 -14.31
N TRP A 160 7.52 3.31 -15.08
CA TRP A 160 7.75 2.62 -16.35
C TRP A 160 8.39 3.57 -17.36
N LEU A 161 9.44 3.13 -18.02
CA LEU A 161 9.96 3.75 -19.24
C LEU A 161 9.40 3.03 -20.47
N ASP A 162 9.44 1.71 -20.43
CA ASP A 162 8.85 0.78 -21.42
C ASP A 162 8.59 -0.58 -20.74
N ALA A 163 8.16 -1.59 -21.51
CA ALA A 163 7.82 -2.93 -21.00
C ALA A 163 9.00 -3.65 -20.31
N ASP A 164 10.23 -3.33 -20.67
CA ASP A 164 11.45 -4.00 -20.21
C ASP A 164 12.37 -3.09 -19.38
N THR A 165 11.93 -1.84 -19.14
CA THR A 165 12.77 -0.84 -18.47
C THR A 165 11.97 -0.02 -17.48
N LEU A 166 12.46 0.04 -16.24
CA LEU A 166 11.99 0.97 -15.21
C LEU A 166 13.00 2.08 -14.98
N LEU A 167 12.51 3.28 -14.67
CA LEU A 167 13.27 4.32 -13.99
C LEU A 167 13.09 4.16 -12.48
N VAL A 168 14.17 3.91 -11.76
CA VAL A 168 14.14 3.58 -10.34
C VAL A 168 15.07 4.51 -9.58
N ALA A 169 14.54 5.13 -8.51
CA ALA A 169 15.35 5.66 -7.43
C ALA A 169 15.11 4.80 -6.20
N THR A 170 16.19 4.30 -5.64
CA THR A 170 16.22 3.45 -4.44
C THR A 170 17.56 3.63 -3.73
N ASP A 171 17.76 2.94 -2.64
CA ASP A 171 19.09 2.85 -2.02
C ASP A 171 20.04 2.04 -2.92
N PHE A 172 20.98 2.72 -3.54
CA PHE A 172 22.06 2.12 -4.33
C PHE A 172 23.40 2.13 -3.59
N GLY A 173 23.39 2.41 -2.28
CA GLY A 173 24.58 2.54 -1.43
C GLY A 173 24.92 4.00 -1.12
N ASP A 174 26.14 4.20 -0.63
CA ASP A 174 26.62 5.49 -0.11
C ASP A 174 26.41 6.65 -1.11
N GLY A 175 25.88 7.76 -0.60
CA GLY A 175 25.67 8.99 -1.37
C GLY A 175 24.45 8.95 -2.30
N THR A 176 23.56 7.96 -2.20
CA THR A 176 22.36 7.87 -3.03
C THR A 176 21.06 8.18 -2.30
N MET A 177 21.15 8.39 -0.98
CA MET A 177 20.02 8.69 -0.10
C MET A 177 20.22 10.04 0.59
N THR A 178 19.12 10.75 0.81
CA THR A 178 19.10 11.94 1.68
C THR A 178 19.33 11.56 3.15
N GLU A 179 19.65 12.51 4.02
CA GLU A 179 19.72 12.29 5.47
C GLU A 179 18.42 11.74 6.06
N SER A 180 17.27 12.10 5.48
CA SER A 180 15.94 11.58 5.85
C SER A 180 15.61 10.20 5.25
N GLY A 181 16.57 9.56 4.56
CA GLY A 181 16.43 8.20 4.02
C GLY A 181 15.55 8.10 2.77
N TYR A 182 15.50 9.14 1.94
CA TYR A 182 14.82 9.09 0.63
C TYR A 182 15.82 9.09 -0.53
N PRO A 183 15.60 8.24 -1.56
CA PRO A 183 16.49 8.18 -2.70
C PRO A 183 16.35 9.41 -3.60
N PHE A 184 17.49 9.88 -4.16
CA PHE A 184 17.52 10.99 -5.10
C PHE A 184 18.29 10.70 -6.39
N ILE A 185 18.95 9.54 -6.50
CA ILE A 185 19.62 9.10 -7.72
C ILE A 185 18.69 8.16 -8.50
N ILE A 186 18.44 8.50 -9.77
CA ILE A 186 17.59 7.70 -10.67
C ILE A 186 18.49 6.90 -11.61
N LYS A 187 18.20 5.60 -11.74
CA LYS A 187 18.85 4.69 -12.69
C LYS A 187 17.81 3.95 -13.52
N ALA A 188 18.20 3.53 -14.72
CA ALA A 188 17.40 2.60 -15.52
C ALA A 188 17.68 1.18 -15.03
N LEU A 189 16.62 0.45 -14.72
CA LEU A 189 16.64 -0.99 -14.42
C LEU A 189 16.03 -1.71 -15.61
N LYS A 190 16.82 -2.54 -16.30
CA LYS A 190 16.36 -3.37 -17.40
C LYS A 190 16.13 -4.81 -16.92
N ARG A 191 15.13 -5.43 -17.50
CA ARG A 191 14.83 -6.86 -17.39
C ARG A 191 15.92 -7.67 -18.08
#